data_c6faf84872ba9259e3d38c62059bf2f8
#
_entry.id   c6faf84872ba9259e3d38c62059bf2f8
#
_cell.length_a   1.000
_cell.length_b   1.000
_cell.length_c   1.000
_cell.angle_alpha   90.00
_cell.angle_beta   90.00
_cell.angle_gamma   90.00
#
_symmetry.space_group_name_H-M   'P 1'
#
loop_
_entity.id
_entity.type
_entity.pdbx_description
1 polymer ?
#
loop_
_entity_poly.entity_id
_entity_poly.type
_entity_poly.pdbx_seq_one_letter_code
_entity_poly.pdbx_strand_id
1 'polypeptide(L)'
;NYGYAVVEKSDMVFIPDLDTAMIDPYCEIPTLSITGNAMVIDYPENRPLDQYPRNIVLAAEQYMKDCDIADTMLILPEFEFHMFDQAGWSVTPDSIGFSVDCEQAYWNSANQGLGCVVPHQKNYHIAKPFDRTYECRSEMCLELEKMGIEIKYHHPEVGAAGQFEIEPMLGQMSKMADNTMMIKYIIHNTALK
;
A
#
# COMPACT_ATOMS: atom_id res chain seq x y z
N ASN A 1 -20.00 -3.46 -9.48
CA ASN A 1 -19.73 -4.62 -10.33
C ASN A 1 -18.83 -4.21 -11.52
N TYR A 2 -17.54 -3.97 -11.29
CA TYR A 2 -16.59 -3.46 -12.28
C TYR A 2 -16.19 -4.50 -13.36
N GLY A 3 -17.17 -5.24 -13.89
CA GLY A 3 -16.93 -6.22 -14.93
C GLY A 3 -16.49 -7.61 -14.46
N TYR A 4 -16.44 -7.84 -13.15
CA TYR A 4 -16.09 -9.15 -12.58
C TYR A 4 -17.15 -10.23 -12.80
N ALA A 5 -18.43 -9.84 -12.89
CA ALA A 5 -19.52 -10.74 -13.14
C ALA A 5 -20.66 -10.03 -13.89
N VAL A 6 -21.42 -10.79 -14.68
CA VAL A 6 -22.68 -10.28 -15.26
C VAL A 6 -23.76 -10.21 -14.18
N VAL A 7 -24.74 -9.33 -14.34
CA VAL A 7 -25.77 -9.06 -13.32
C VAL A 7 -26.52 -10.33 -12.91
N GLU A 8 -26.81 -11.21 -13.86
CA GLU A 8 -27.55 -12.46 -13.65
C GLU A 8 -26.76 -13.55 -12.89
N LYS A 9 -25.42 -13.39 -12.78
CA LYS A 9 -24.51 -14.30 -12.08
C LYS A 9 -23.54 -13.51 -11.21
N SER A 10 -24.05 -12.53 -10.45
CA SER A 10 -23.24 -11.62 -9.64
C SER A 10 -23.00 -12.11 -8.22
N ASP A 11 -23.68 -13.14 -7.78
CA ASP A 11 -23.51 -13.70 -6.44
C ASP A 11 -22.18 -14.45 -6.34
N MET A 12 -21.45 -14.11 -5.28
CA MET A 12 -20.16 -14.71 -4.97
C MET A 12 -20.10 -15.10 -3.51
N VAL A 13 -19.26 -16.07 -3.20
CA VAL A 13 -18.92 -16.45 -1.83
C VAL A 13 -17.52 -15.94 -1.52
N PHE A 14 -17.36 -15.35 -0.35
CA PHE A 14 -16.07 -14.97 0.16
C PHE A 14 -15.58 -16.01 1.16
N ILE A 15 -14.41 -16.60 0.92
CA ILE A 15 -13.76 -17.55 1.81
C ILE A 15 -12.67 -16.82 2.57
N PRO A 16 -12.87 -16.54 3.87
CA PRO A 16 -11.88 -15.81 4.67
C PRO A 16 -10.63 -16.68 4.90
N ASP A 17 -9.49 -16.02 4.86
CA ASP A 17 -8.21 -16.60 5.25
C ASP A 17 -7.88 -16.12 6.67
N LEU A 18 -8.06 -16.99 7.65
CA LEU A 18 -7.93 -16.65 9.06
C LEU A 18 -6.50 -16.26 9.47
N ASP A 19 -5.50 -16.70 8.70
CA ASP A 19 -4.10 -16.32 8.96
C ASP A 19 -3.82 -14.85 8.62
N THR A 20 -4.76 -14.18 7.94
CA THR A 20 -4.71 -12.74 7.64
C THR A 20 -5.48 -11.87 8.62
N ALA A 21 -6.08 -12.47 9.65
CA ALA A 21 -6.92 -11.77 10.60
C ALA A 21 -6.11 -10.77 11.45
N MET A 22 -6.58 -9.53 11.51
CA MET A 22 -5.94 -8.48 12.30
C MET A 22 -6.98 -7.54 12.92
N ILE A 23 -6.61 -6.91 14.04
CA ILE A 23 -7.39 -5.81 14.59
C ILE A 23 -7.01 -4.54 13.87
N ASP A 24 -8.00 -3.86 13.30
CA ASP A 24 -7.81 -2.60 12.56
C ASP A 24 -7.43 -1.48 13.54
N PRO A 25 -6.23 -0.85 13.40
CA PRO A 25 -5.77 0.16 14.33
C PRO A 25 -6.40 1.55 14.12
N TYR A 26 -7.18 1.73 13.05
CA TYR A 26 -7.79 3.02 12.69
C TYR A 26 -9.29 3.07 12.97
N CYS A 27 -9.87 1.97 13.44
CA CYS A 27 -11.28 1.93 13.83
C CYS A 27 -11.43 2.26 15.32
N GLU A 28 -12.30 3.22 15.66
CA GLU A 28 -12.64 3.54 17.07
C GLU A 28 -13.32 2.35 17.77
N ILE A 29 -14.17 1.63 17.04
CA ILE A 29 -14.79 0.39 17.52
C ILE A 29 -13.88 -0.77 17.10
N PRO A 30 -13.52 -1.68 18.03
CA PRO A 30 -12.68 -2.83 17.73
C PRO A 30 -13.22 -3.61 16.52
N THR A 31 -12.49 -3.57 15.42
CA THR A 31 -12.88 -4.15 14.13
C THR A 31 -11.86 -5.21 13.73
N LEU A 32 -12.35 -6.39 13.39
CA LEU A 32 -11.53 -7.47 12.83
C LEU A 32 -11.56 -7.39 11.31
N SER A 33 -10.39 -7.19 10.70
CA SER A 33 -10.19 -7.22 9.25
C SER A 33 -9.59 -8.57 8.84
N ILE A 34 -10.15 -9.19 7.80
CA ILE A 34 -9.70 -10.49 7.29
C ILE A 34 -9.67 -10.42 5.75
N THR A 35 -8.57 -10.83 5.17
CA THR A 35 -8.45 -11.05 3.72
C THR A 35 -9.01 -12.43 3.36
N GLY A 36 -9.40 -12.63 2.11
CA GLY A 36 -9.88 -13.94 1.66
C GLY A 36 -10.04 -14.04 0.16
N ASN A 37 -10.58 -15.14 -0.29
CA ASN A 37 -10.73 -15.49 -1.69
C ASN A 37 -12.17 -15.33 -2.16
N ALA A 38 -12.36 -14.69 -3.30
CA ALA A 38 -13.66 -14.61 -3.96
C ALA A 38 -13.90 -15.87 -4.81
N MET A 39 -15.06 -16.49 -4.61
CA MET A 39 -15.48 -17.68 -5.34
C MET A 39 -16.78 -17.39 -6.09
N VAL A 40 -16.88 -17.86 -7.32
CA VAL A 40 -18.11 -17.90 -8.09
C VAL A 40 -18.95 -19.06 -7.62
N ILE A 41 -20.26 -18.81 -7.42
CA ILE A 41 -21.23 -19.89 -7.15
C ILE A 41 -21.49 -20.62 -8.47
N ASP A 42 -20.98 -21.85 -8.57
CA ASP A 42 -21.14 -22.68 -9.76
C ASP A 42 -21.47 -24.12 -9.31
N TYR A 43 -22.75 -24.50 -9.49
CA TYR A 43 -23.24 -25.80 -9.03
C TYR A 43 -22.61 -26.95 -9.86
N PRO A 44 -22.16 -28.08 -9.27
CA PRO A 44 -22.29 -28.44 -7.84
C PRO A 44 -21.19 -27.87 -6.93
N GLU A 45 -20.13 -27.30 -7.46
CA GLU A 45 -18.99 -26.81 -6.68
C GLU A 45 -18.68 -25.36 -7.01
N ASN A 46 -18.36 -24.59 -5.98
CA ASN A 46 -17.88 -23.23 -6.17
C ASN A 46 -16.45 -23.26 -6.76
N ARG A 47 -16.15 -22.33 -7.65
CA ARG A 47 -14.81 -22.19 -8.24
C ARG A 47 -14.20 -20.82 -7.93
N PRO A 48 -12.86 -20.70 -7.87
CA PRO A 48 -12.21 -19.41 -7.74
C PRO A 48 -12.67 -18.44 -8.83
N LEU A 49 -12.85 -17.17 -8.47
CA LEU A 49 -13.07 -16.10 -9.44
C LEU A 49 -11.73 -15.80 -10.13
N ASP A 50 -11.64 -16.13 -11.42
CA ASP A 50 -10.38 -16.09 -12.20
C ASP A 50 -9.74 -14.70 -12.27
N GLN A 51 -10.55 -13.65 -12.20
CA GLN A 51 -10.10 -12.24 -12.32
C GLN A 51 -9.79 -11.61 -10.96
N TYR A 52 -10.00 -12.32 -9.86
CA TYR A 52 -9.71 -11.78 -8.53
C TYR A 52 -8.21 -11.83 -8.26
N PRO A 53 -7.55 -10.67 -7.97
CA PRO A 53 -6.09 -10.60 -7.92
C PRO A 53 -5.43 -11.64 -7.00
N ARG A 54 -5.99 -11.88 -5.82
CA ARG A 54 -5.45 -12.87 -4.89
C ARG A 54 -5.52 -14.30 -5.45
N ASN A 55 -6.62 -14.64 -6.14
CA ASN A 55 -6.74 -15.95 -6.81
C ASN A 55 -5.73 -16.10 -7.95
N ILE A 56 -5.41 -15.02 -8.66
CA ILE A 56 -4.39 -15.03 -9.71
C ILE A 56 -3.01 -15.34 -9.11
N VAL A 57 -2.67 -14.76 -7.98
CA VAL A 57 -1.39 -15.02 -7.30
C VAL A 57 -1.30 -16.49 -6.88
N LEU A 58 -2.35 -17.03 -6.26
CA LEU A 58 -2.40 -18.45 -5.86
C LEU A 58 -2.32 -19.39 -7.06
N ALA A 59 -2.98 -19.06 -8.17
CA ALA A 59 -2.90 -19.81 -9.42
C ALA A 59 -1.49 -19.76 -10.02
N ALA A 60 -0.80 -18.63 -9.93
CA ALA A 60 0.58 -18.48 -10.39
C ALA A 60 1.55 -19.33 -9.57
N GLU A 61 1.40 -19.38 -8.24
CA GLU A 61 2.20 -20.28 -7.38
C GLU A 61 1.97 -21.76 -7.72
N GLN A 62 0.71 -22.14 -7.97
CA GLN A 62 0.41 -23.51 -8.38
C GLN A 62 0.99 -23.83 -9.76
N TYR A 63 0.82 -22.95 -10.74
CA TYR A 63 1.37 -23.11 -12.09
C TYR A 63 2.90 -23.29 -12.08
N MET A 64 3.60 -22.52 -11.25
CA MET A 64 5.05 -22.62 -11.10
C MET A 64 5.47 -24.04 -10.64
N LYS A 65 4.72 -24.61 -9.68
CA LYS A 65 4.95 -25.97 -9.18
C LYS A 65 4.61 -27.03 -10.23
N ASP A 66 3.47 -26.88 -10.90
CA ASP A 66 3.00 -27.83 -11.93
C ASP A 66 3.95 -27.90 -13.15
N CYS A 67 4.68 -26.81 -13.40
CA CYS A 67 5.68 -26.74 -14.48
C CYS A 67 7.10 -27.09 -14.02
N ASP A 68 7.30 -27.57 -12.80
CA ASP A 68 8.62 -27.85 -12.21
C ASP A 68 9.63 -26.68 -12.33
N ILE A 69 9.12 -25.43 -12.27
CA ILE A 69 9.98 -24.23 -12.35
C ILE A 69 10.64 -23.97 -10.99
N ALA A 70 9.85 -23.94 -9.93
CA ALA A 70 10.29 -23.76 -8.55
C ALA A 70 9.18 -24.10 -7.54
N ASP A 71 9.54 -24.39 -6.30
CA ASP A 71 8.59 -24.64 -5.21
C ASP A 71 8.08 -23.35 -4.59
N THR A 72 8.86 -22.27 -4.65
CA THR A 72 8.60 -20.98 -4.00
C THR A 72 9.18 -19.85 -4.83
N MET A 73 8.46 -18.74 -4.87
CA MET A 73 8.93 -17.46 -5.38
C MET A 73 8.99 -16.44 -4.24
N LEU A 74 10.13 -15.79 -4.10
CA LEU A 74 10.33 -14.72 -3.14
C LEU A 74 10.31 -13.38 -3.88
N ILE A 75 9.62 -12.41 -3.32
CA ILE A 75 9.54 -11.04 -3.86
C ILE A 75 9.82 -10.01 -2.77
N LEU A 76 10.36 -8.88 -3.20
CA LEU A 76 10.70 -7.74 -2.37
C LEU A 76 10.18 -6.48 -3.07
N PRO A 77 8.99 -5.98 -2.72
CA PRO A 77 8.50 -4.72 -3.25
C PRO A 77 9.09 -3.54 -2.49
N GLU A 78 9.38 -2.47 -3.19
CA GLU A 78 9.71 -1.17 -2.66
C GLU A 78 8.46 -0.28 -2.72
N PHE A 79 8.05 0.29 -1.58
CA PHE A 79 6.87 1.15 -1.52
C PHE A 79 7.30 2.60 -1.47
N GLU A 80 7.34 3.22 -2.65
CA GLU A 80 7.56 4.66 -2.78
C GLU A 80 6.23 5.41 -2.81
N PHE A 81 6.15 6.50 -2.04
CA PHE A 81 4.96 7.31 -1.93
C PHE A 81 5.29 8.75 -1.59
N HIS A 82 4.30 9.64 -1.79
CA HIS A 82 4.40 11.03 -1.40
C HIS A 82 3.43 11.36 -0.28
N MET A 83 3.89 12.16 0.69
CA MET A 83 3.05 12.80 1.69
C MET A 83 3.12 14.31 1.50
N PHE A 84 1.95 14.94 1.42
CA PHE A 84 1.80 16.37 1.26
C PHE A 84 0.86 16.92 2.33
N ASP A 85 1.14 18.13 2.80
CA ASP A 85 0.24 18.86 3.71
C ASP A 85 -0.99 19.37 2.96
N GLN A 86 -0.85 19.63 1.67
CA GLN A 86 -1.91 20.11 0.80
C GLN A 86 -1.82 19.45 -0.58
N ALA A 87 -2.98 19.08 -1.11
CA ALA A 87 -3.14 18.65 -2.49
C ALA A 87 -4.43 19.25 -3.06
N GLY A 88 -4.33 19.84 -4.23
CA GLY A 88 -5.46 20.42 -4.94
C GLY A 88 -5.44 20.08 -6.41
N TRP A 89 -6.61 20.09 -7.03
CA TRP A 89 -6.74 19.90 -8.49
C TRP A 89 -7.87 20.76 -9.04
N SER A 90 -7.78 21.07 -10.32
CA SER A 90 -8.85 21.74 -11.05
C SER A 90 -9.06 21.06 -12.40
N VAL A 91 -10.31 20.92 -12.79
CA VAL A 91 -10.72 20.41 -14.09
C VAL A 91 -11.73 21.37 -14.65
N THR A 92 -11.39 22.05 -15.75
CA THR A 92 -12.25 22.97 -16.49
C THR A 92 -12.33 22.49 -17.95
N PRO A 93 -13.27 22.98 -18.77
CA PRO A 93 -13.38 22.56 -20.16
C PRO A 93 -12.11 22.83 -20.97
N ASP A 94 -11.29 23.75 -20.57
CA ASP A 94 -10.10 24.24 -21.29
C ASP A 94 -8.77 23.97 -20.58
N SER A 95 -8.80 23.48 -19.33
CA SER A 95 -7.57 23.21 -18.58
C SER A 95 -7.73 22.14 -17.52
N ILE A 96 -6.62 21.45 -17.23
CA ILE A 96 -6.46 20.52 -16.11
C ILE A 96 -5.19 20.91 -15.38
N GLY A 97 -5.26 21.03 -14.06
CA GLY A 97 -4.12 21.35 -13.21
C GLY A 97 -4.18 20.63 -11.88
N PHE A 98 -3.03 20.50 -11.26
CA PHE A 98 -2.89 20.07 -9.86
C PHE A 98 -1.83 20.91 -9.16
N SER A 99 -1.93 20.99 -7.85
CA SER A 99 -0.93 21.60 -6.97
C SER A 99 -0.75 20.73 -5.73
N VAL A 100 0.48 20.63 -5.26
CA VAL A 100 0.83 19.95 -4.01
C VAL A 100 1.77 20.85 -3.21
N ASP A 101 1.71 20.77 -1.89
CA ASP A 101 2.60 21.49 -1.01
C ASP A 101 2.94 20.68 0.24
N CYS A 102 4.16 20.86 0.75
CA CYS A 102 4.57 20.32 2.04
C CYS A 102 5.57 21.25 2.73
N GLU A 103 5.61 21.19 4.05
CA GLU A 103 6.40 22.10 4.89
C GLU A 103 7.89 22.14 4.51
N GLN A 104 8.46 21.03 4.10
CA GLN A 104 9.88 20.90 3.75
C GLN A 104 10.18 21.19 2.27
N ALA A 105 9.17 21.47 1.46
CA ALA A 105 9.36 21.72 0.04
C ALA A 105 9.99 23.11 -0.22
N TYR A 106 10.94 23.17 -1.16
CA TYR A 106 11.57 24.42 -1.55
C TYR A 106 10.59 25.41 -2.24
N TRP A 107 9.47 24.89 -2.76
CA TRP A 107 8.39 25.70 -3.35
C TRP A 107 7.34 26.15 -2.34
N ASN A 108 7.41 25.68 -1.09
CA ASN A 108 6.45 26.05 -0.05
C ASN A 108 6.46 27.55 0.18
N SER A 109 5.31 28.18 -0.02
CA SER A 109 5.12 29.61 0.18
C SER A 109 4.46 29.99 1.51
N ALA A 110 3.86 29.02 2.21
CA ALA A 110 3.07 29.25 3.42
C ALA A 110 3.93 29.34 4.69
N ASN A 111 5.03 28.58 4.77
CA ASN A 111 5.89 28.48 5.96
C ASN A 111 7.35 28.84 5.68
N GLN A 112 7.56 29.92 4.96
CA GLN A 112 8.91 30.45 4.73
C GLN A 112 9.56 30.83 6.06
N GLY A 113 10.73 30.29 6.35
CA GLY A 113 11.51 30.71 7.51
C GLY A 113 11.90 29.62 8.49
N LEU A 114 11.44 28.36 8.30
CA LEU A 114 11.92 27.26 9.13
C LEU A 114 13.37 26.85 8.82
N GLY A 115 13.92 27.28 7.66
CA GLY A 115 15.30 27.02 7.27
C GLY A 115 15.61 25.57 6.91
N CYS A 116 14.64 24.68 6.96
CA CYS A 116 14.80 23.23 6.73
C CYS A 116 14.12 22.81 5.43
N VAL A 117 14.33 23.55 4.35
CA VAL A 117 13.80 23.20 3.04
C VAL A 117 14.71 22.22 2.31
N VAL A 118 14.10 21.30 1.59
CA VAL A 118 14.78 20.29 0.79
C VAL A 118 14.87 20.77 -0.66
N PRO A 119 16.07 20.98 -1.21
CA PRO A 119 16.24 21.32 -2.60
C PRO A 119 15.78 20.21 -3.54
N HIS A 120 15.53 20.54 -4.80
CA HIS A 120 15.16 19.58 -5.82
C HIS A 120 16.18 18.43 -5.93
N GLN A 121 15.71 17.19 -5.95
CA GLN A 121 16.52 15.97 -6.01
C GLN A 121 17.58 15.83 -4.89
N LYS A 122 17.31 16.40 -3.72
CA LYS A 122 18.21 16.34 -2.56
C LYS A 122 17.53 15.74 -1.32
N ASN A 123 16.47 14.96 -1.53
CA ASN A 123 15.70 14.37 -0.43
C ASN A 123 16.25 13.00 0.01
N TYR A 124 17.07 12.34 -0.81
CA TYR A 124 17.53 10.98 -0.54
C TYR A 124 18.32 10.87 0.76
N HIS A 125 17.85 10.02 1.67
CA HIS A 125 18.46 9.73 2.97
C HIS A 125 18.75 10.97 3.84
N ILE A 126 18.03 12.07 3.66
CA ILE A 126 18.16 13.20 4.58
C ILE A 126 17.75 12.80 6.00
N ALA A 127 18.35 13.45 6.98
CA ALA A 127 18.08 13.23 8.40
C ALA A 127 17.45 14.49 9.04
N LYS A 128 17.00 14.35 10.29
CA LYS A 128 16.57 15.51 11.09
C LYS A 128 17.69 16.57 11.16
N PRO A 129 17.38 17.85 11.08
CA PRO A 129 16.05 18.49 11.13
C PRO A 129 15.31 18.59 9.77
N PHE A 130 15.94 18.20 8.66
CA PHE A 130 15.35 18.27 7.33
C PHE A 130 14.28 17.22 7.09
N ASP A 131 14.45 16.00 7.61
CA ASP A 131 13.42 14.96 7.59
C ASP A 131 12.38 15.25 8.68
N ARG A 132 11.29 15.91 8.29
CA ARG A 132 10.19 16.31 9.17
C ARG A 132 9.16 15.21 9.38
N THR A 133 9.18 14.18 8.56
CA THR A 133 8.18 13.10 8.53
C THR A 133 8.67 11.79 9.13
N TYR A 134 9.85 11.78 9.72
CA TYR A 134 10.46 10.58 10.32
C TYR A 134 9.53 9.87 11.31
N GLU A 135 8.88 10.63 12.20
CA GLU A 135 7.99 10.05 13.21
C GLU A 135 6.74 9.41 12.58
N CYS A 136 6.16 10.05 11.56
CA CYS A 136 5.00 9.53 10.83
C CYS A 136 5.34 8.19 10.15
N ARG A 137 6.48 8.11 9.44
CA ARG A 137 6.93 6.85 8.83
C ARG A 137 7.29 5.78 9.87
N SER A 138 7.86 6.19 10.99
CA SER A 138 8.14 5.27 12.10
C SER A 138 6.85 4.70 12.68
N GLU A 139 5.79 5.50 12.83
CA GLU A 139 4.47 5.02 13.25
C GLU A 139 3.90 4.01 12.23
N MET A 140 4.00 4.29 10.91
CA MET A 140 3.62 3.34 9.87
C MET A 140 4.32 1.98 10.04
N CYS A 141 5.64 2.01 10.22
CA CYS A 141 6.43 0.79 10.40
C CYS A 141 6.03 0.02 11.66
N LEU A 142 5.82 0.70 12.78
CA LEU A 142 5.40 0.07 14.04
C LEU A 142 4.00 -0.58 13.93
N GLU A 143 3.06 0.05 13.22
CA GLU A 143 1.75 -0.57 12.97
C GLU A 143 1.87 -1.81 12.06
N LEU A 144 2.74 -1.76 11.04
CA LEU A 144 3.01 -2.92 10.18
C LEU A 144 3.65 -4.08 10.96
N GLU A 145 4.61 -3.80 11.82
CA GLU A 145 5.27 -4.82 12.66
C GLU A 145 4.29 -5.48 13.64
N LYS A 146 3.34 -4.72 14.22
CA LYS A 146 2.26 -5.28 15.04
C LYS A 146 1.38 -6.28 14.28
N MET A 147 1.28 -6.14 12.95
CA MET A 147 0.56 -7.05 12.07
C MET A 147 1.41 -8.22 11.55
N GLY A 148 2.66 -8.33 12.01
CA GLY A 148 3.60 -9.38 11.60
C GLY A 148 4.23 -9.11 10.22
N ILE A 149 4.23 -7.87 9.75
CA ILE A 149 4.92 -7.45 8.53
C ILE A 149 6.26 -6.85 8.93
N GLU A 150 7.31 -7.61 8.78
CA GLU A 150 8.66 -7.16 9.12
C GLU A 150 9.14 -6.09 8.14
N ILE A 151 9.64 -4.97 8.67
CA ILE A 151 10.16 -3.85 7.90
C ILE A 151 11.68 -3.88 7.89
N LYS A 152 12.26 -3.76 6.71
CA LYS A 152 13.72 -3.71 6.52
C LYS A 152 14.27 -2.33 6.84
N TYR A 153 13.66 -1.28 6.25
CA TYR A 153 13.98 0.12 6.51
C TYR A 153 12.90 1.06 5.96
N HIS A 154 13.03 2.33 6.30
CA HIS A 154 12.31 3.43 5.67
C HIS A 154 13.21 4.66 5.58
N HIS A 155 13.05 5.47 4.56
CA HIS A 155 13.82 6.70 4.37
C HIS A 155 13.11 7.69 3.42
N PRO A 156 13.56 8.97 3.42
CA PRO A 156 13.20 9.89 2.35
C PRO A 156 13.81 9.45 1.01
N GLU A 157 13.04 9.58 -0.08
CA GLU A 157 13.42 9.15 -1.42
C GLU A 157 13.83 10.32 -2.32
N VAL A 158 14.53 10.04 -3.43
CA VAL A 158 15.31 11.03 -4.20
C VAL A 158 14.49 12.05 -4.97
N GLY A 159 13.26 11.75 -5.37
CA GLY A 159 12.54 12.51 -6.39
C GLY A 159 12.23 13.94 -5.97
N ALA A 160 11.66 14.16 -4.80
CA ALA A 160 11.30 15.49 -4.30
C ALA A 160 11.10 15.51 -2.79
N ALA A 161 11.00 16.71 -2.22
CA ALA A 161 10.45 16.87 -0.89
C ALA A 161 9.07 16.22 -0.80
N GLY A 162 8.85 15.46 0.27
CA GLY A 162 7.62 14.70 0.46
C GLY A 162 7.62 13.29 -0.11
N GLN A 163 8.65 12.86 -0.85
CA GLN A 163 8.79 11.47 -1.31
C GLN A 163 9.53 10.60 -0.29
N PHE A 164 8.98 9.42 -0.05
CA PHE A 164 9.47 8.47 0.95
C PHE A 164 9.35 7.05 0.45
N GLU A 165 10.13 6.17 1.06
CA GLU A 165 10.11 4.74 0.83
C GLU A 165 9.98 3.96 2.13
N ILE A 166 9.22 2.87 2.07
CA ILE A 166 9.19 1.81 3.08
C ILE A 166 9.43 0.49 2.36
N GLU A 167 10.46 -0.25 2.78
CA GLU A 167 10.80 -1.56 2.24
C GLU A 167 10.58 -2.65 3.30
N PRO A 168 9.66 -3.62 3.06
CA PRO A 168 9.48 -4.78 3.92
C PRO A 168 10.62 -5.78 3.73
N MET A 169 10.69 -6.81 4.58
CA MET A 169 11.56 -7.94 4.36
C MET A 169 11.08 -8.79 3.19
N LEU A 170 12.01 -9.44 2.51
CA LEU A 170 11.77 -10.42 1.45
C LEU A 170 10.80 -11.51 1.93
N GLY A 171 9.77 -11.81 1.13
CA GLY A 171 8.76 -12.80 1.49
C GLY A 171 8.21 -13.60 0.33
N GLN A 172 7.47 -14.66 0.64
CA GLN A 172 6.77 -15.48 -0.35
C GLN A 172 5.73 -14.65 -1.11
N MET A 173 5.53 -14.96 -2.39
CA MET A 173 4.74 -14.17 -3.32
C MET A 173 3.30 -13.92 -2.83
N SER A 174 2.56 -14.95 -2.43
CA SER A 174 1.18 -14.80 -1.94
C SER A 174 1.11 -13.98 -0.64
N LYS A 175 2.00 -14.27 0.31
CA LYS A 175 2.07 -13.51 1.56
C LYS A 175 2.44 -12.05 1.30
N MET A 176 3.37 -11.79 0.40
CA MET A 176 3.78 -10.42 0.07
C MET A 176 2.70 -9.67 -0.72
N ALA A 177 1.89 -10.36 -1.52
CA ALA A 177 0.72 -9.76 -2.17
C ALA A 177 -0.31 -9.27 -1.14
N ASP A 178 -0.61 -10.07 -0.12
CA ASP A 178 -1.49 -9.67 1.00
C ASP A 178 -0.86 -8.50 1.79
N ASN A 179 0.43 -8.61 2.12
CA ASN A 179 1.18 -7.56 2.82
C ASN A 179 1.17 -6.24 2.04
N THR A 180 1.26 -6.29 0.71
CA THR A 180 1.20 -5.09 -0.16
C THR A 180 -0.09 -4.31 0.05
N MET A 181 -1.22 -4.99 0.12
CA MET A 181 -2.51 -4.32 0.36
C MET A 181 -2.56 -3.70 1.75
N MET A 182 -2.01 -4.38 2.74
CA MET A 182 -1.94 -3.91 4.11
C MET A 182 -0.98 -2.73 4.28
N ILE A 183 0.20 -2.80 3.67
CA ILE A 183 1.18 -1.70 3.68
C ILE A 183 0.55 -0.42 3.11
N LYS A 184 -0.12 -0.52 1.97
CA LYS A 184 -0.84 0.62 1.38
C LYS A 184 -1.92 1.17 2.31
N TYR A 185 -2.69 0.29 2.93
CA TYR A 185 -3.73 0.66 3.89
C TYR A 185 -3.16 1.44 5.07
N ILE A 186 -2.09 0.95 5.69
CA ILE A 186 -1.42 1.59 6.83
C ILE A 186 -0.82 2.93 6.43
N ILE A 187 -0.11 3.01 5.30
CA ILE A 187 0.48 4.27 4.80
C ILE A 187 -0.61 5.35 4.66
N HIS A 188 -1.71 5.03 3.96
CA HIS A 188 -2.77 5.98 3.73
C HIS A 188 -3.45 6.45 5.02
N ASN A 189 -3.78 5.53 5.92
CA ASN A 189 -4.50 5.89 7.15
C ASN A 189 -3.60 6.60 8.17
N THR A 190 -2.33 6.22 8.30
CA THR A 190 -1.40 6.94 9.18
C THR A 190 -1.13 8.36 8.67
N ALA A 191 -0.99 8.53 7.36
CA ALA A 191 -0.75 9.85 6.78
C ALA A 191 -1.95 10.81 6.91
N LEU A 192 -3.17 10.28 7.08
CA LEU A 192 -4.39 11.08 7.28
C LEU A 192 -4.69 11.40 8.75
N LYS A 193 -4.02 10.74 9.68
CA LYS A 193 -4.20 10.93 11.13
C LYS A 193 -3.55 12.21 11.62
#